data_aba7fd10289a560a3094cd958508531a
#
_entry.id   aba7fd10289a560a3094cd958508531a
#
_cell.length_a   1.000
_cell.length_b   1.000
_cell.length_c   1.000
_cell.angle_alpha   90.00
_cell.angle_beta   90.00
_cell.angle_gamma   90.00
#
_symmetry.space_group_name_H-M   'P 1'
#
loop_
_entity.id
_entity.type
_entity.pdbx_description
1 polymer ?
#
loop_
_entity_poly.entity_id
_entity_poly.type
_entity_poly.pdbx_seq_one_letter_code
_entity_poly.pdbx_strand_id
1 'polypeptide(L)'
;MSTGPLSIDVYVAPMRPYTCPDQLGEGEVATWAPSSSTLISGPTEGILIDALLTFENADQIAAWAKSFGKKVTGVYITHGHSDHWLGLARLLQHFPEARGYAAPEVAGRAAWEAEFNKTSRYWTSRFPGELPETPVVPDVLNTDEILVDSQVVSLIHVGQGDVEGSTIFHVPSADAVACGDVVYNNVHMMMYEADEATREAWIASIDVVAGHKSVGAADLPENLAASQQYLRDFTTLAKKGGTVEDLVHGMLELHGERDQPHTLWISARAEVARRA
;
A
#
# COMPACT_ATOMS: atom_id res chain seq x y z
N MET A 1 -27.78 -21.88 -5.47
CA MET A 1 -26.84 -21.69 -4.35
C MET A 1 -26.99 -20.24 -3.93
N SER A 2 -27.03 -19.93 -2.65
CA SER A 2 -27.21 -18.54 -2.18
C SER A 2 -25.99 -17.72 -2.59
N THR A 3 -26.18 -16.75 -3.46
CA THR A 3 -25.19 -15.75 -3.82
C THR A 3 -25.29 -14.58 -2.83
N GLY A 4 -24.88 -14.82 -1.57
CA GLY A 4 -24.68 -13.72 -0.63
C GLY A 4 -23.57 -12.78 -1.16
N PRO A 5 -23.42 -11.55 -0.60
CA PRO A 5 -22.35 -10.66 -0.96
C PRO A 5 -20.97 -11.30 -0.71
N LEU A 6 -19.94 -10.85 -1.42
CA LEU A 6 -18.56 -11.20 -1.12
C LEU A 6 -18.20 -10.67 0.28
N SER A 7 -17.33 -11.40 0.99
CA SER A 7 -16.72 -10.93 2.24
C SER A 7 -15.46 -10.14 1.95
N ILE A 8 -15.22 -9.12 2.77
CA ILE A 8 -13.98 -8.35 2.80
C ILE A 8 -13.35 -8.54 4.17
N ASP A 9 -12.17 -9.12 4.20
CA ASP A 9 -11.40 -9.32 5.40
C ASP A 9 -10.02 -8.68 5.22
N VAL A 10 -9.52 -7.97 6.23
CA VAL A 10 -8.27 -7.22 6.14
C VAL A 10 -7.25 -7.75 7.14
N TYR A 11 -6.10 -8.18 6.63
CA TYR A 11 -4.91 -8.44 7.43
C TYR A 11 -4.09 -7.16 7.53
N VAL A 12 -3.64 -6.80 8.72
CA VAL A 12 -2.74 -5.66 8.95
C VAL A 12 -1.45 -6.19 9.55
N ALA A 13 -0.35 -6.08 8.82
CA ALA A 13 0.97 -6.34 9.35
C ALA A 13 1.34 -5.24 10.35
N PRO A 14 1.84 -5.59 11.56
CA PRO A 14 2.18 -4.58 12.55
C PRO A 14 3.39 -3.76 12.11
N MET A 15 3.48 -2.53 12.64
CA MET A 15 4.69 -1.73 12.56
C MET A 15 5.88 -2.49 13.14
N ARG A 16 7.03 -2.44 12.44
CA ARG A 16 8.24 -3.15 12.87
C ARG A 16 9.49 -2.30 12.67
N PRO A 17 10.50 -2.42 13.54
CA PRO A 17 11.79 -1.79 13.30
C PRO A 17 12.48 -2.40 12.08
N TYR A 18 13.29 -1.59 11.39
CA TYR A 18 14.13 -2.05 10.30
C TYR A 18 15.51 -1.37 10.33
N THR A 19 16.49 -1.93 9.61
CA THR A 19 17.81 -1.31 9.49
C THR A 19 17.70 -0.05 8.64
N CYS A 20 17.94 1.12 9.24
CA CYS A 20 17.93 2.39 8.52
C CYS A 20 19.36 2.92 8.35
N PRO A 21 19.82 3.10 7.09
CA PRO A 21 21.11 3.74 6.83
C PRO A 21 21.04 5.27 6.93
N ASP A 22 19.83 5.84 6.97
CA ASP A 22 19.61 7.27 6.96
C ASP A 22 19.59 7.83 8.39
N GLN A 23 20.01 9.09 8.56
CA GLN A 23 19.85 9.78 9.85
C GLN A 23 18.38 10.10 10.09
N LEU A 24 17.89 9.64 11.24
CA LEU A 24 16.60 10.03 11.80
C LEU A 24 16.74 11.24 12.72
N GLY A 25 15.64 11.76 13.21
CA GLY A 25 15.65 12.69 14.35
C GLY A 25 16.30 12.05 15.59
N GLU A 26 16.78 12.88 16.53
CA GLU A 26 17.44 12.40 17.73
C GLU A 26 16.49 11.52 18.56
N GLY A 27 16.89 10.27 18.82
CA GLY A 27 16.12 9.30 19.60
C GLY A 27 15.06 8.53 18.79
N GLU A 28 14.92 8.76 17.49
CA GLU A 28 13.94 8.02 16.65
C GLU A 28 14.48 6.66 16.20
N VAL A 29 13.62 5.65 16.27
CA VAL A 29 13.86 4.31 15.72
C VAL A 29 13.20 4.20 14.37
N ALA A 30 13.94 3.76 13.36
CA ALA A 30 13.38 3.48 12.04
C ALA A 30 12.36 2.33 12.14
N THR A 31 11.14 2.61 11.77
CA THR A 31 10.06 1.64 11.75
C THR A 31 9.40 1.60 10.38
N TRP A 32 9.06 0.40 9.93
CA TRP A 32 8.26 0.20 8.72
C TRP A 32 6.77 0.31 9.07
N ALA A 33 6.04 1.00 8.21
CA ALA A 33 4.61 1.26 8.41
C ALA A 33 3.79 -0.04 8.49
N PRO A 34 2.71 -0.05 9.28
CA PRO A 34 1.70 -1.10 9.16
C PRO A 34 1.16 -1.11 7.74
N SER A 35 1.25 -2.28 7.09
CA SER A 35 0.76 -2.48 5.72
C SER A 35 -0.34 -3.51 5.72
N SER A 36 -1.31 -3.37 4.82
CA SER A 36 -2.48 -4.25 4.79
C SER A 36 -2.55 -5.09 3.52
N SER A 37 -3.07 -6.32 3.68
CA SER A 37 -3.51 -7.18 2.58
C SER A 37 -4.98 -7.50 2.77
N THR A 38 -5.77 -7.44 1.70
CA THR A 38 -7.21 -7.65 1.76
C THR A 38 -7.58 -8.98 1.11
N LEU A 39 -8.33 -9.83 1.81
CA LEU A 39 -8.97 -11.01 1.25
C LEU A 39 -10.38 -10.65 0.83
N ILE A 40 -10.67 -10.78 -0.46
CA ILE A 40 -12.02 -10.69 -1.03
C ILE A 40 -12.47 -12.11 -1.33
N SER A 41 -13.51 -12.62 -0.65
CA SER A 41 -13.89 -14.01 -0.76
C SER A 41 -15.39 -14.25 -0.87
N GLY A 42 -15.73 -15.26 -1.67
CA GLY A 42 -17.06 -15.82 -1.74
C GLY A 42 -17.20 -17.14 -0.95
N PRO A 43 -18.21 -17.94 -1.25
CA PRO A 43 -18.44 -19.23 -0.56
C PRO A 43 -17.26 -20.22 -0.71
N THR A 44 -16.57 -20.27 -1.85
CA THR A 44 -15.57 -21.29 -2.16
C THR A 44 -14.20 -20.72 -2.54
N GLU A 45 -14.16 -19.55 -3.17
CA GLU A 45 -12.96 -18.92 -3.71
C GLU A 45 -12.69 -17.57 -3.04
N GLY A 46 -11.45 -17.11 -3.16
CA GLY A 46 -11.04 -15.78 -2.75
C GLY A 46 -9.82 -15.29 -3.53
N ILE A 47 -9.62 -14.00 -3.51
CA ILE A 47 -8.44 -13.31 -4.05
C ILE A 47 -7.80 -12.47 -2.95
N LEU A 48 -6.48 -12.29 -3.04
CA LEU A 48 -5.74 -11.38 -2.17
C LEU A 48 -5.41 -10.09 -2.93
N ILE A 49 -5.52 -8.97 -2.25
CA ILE A 49 -5.06 -7.67 -2.72
C ILE A 49 -3.82 -7.30 -1.92
N ASP A 50 -2.71 -7.09 -2.61
CA ASP A 50 -1.35 -6.85 -2.13
C ASP A 50 -0.70 -8.02 -1.37
N ALA A 51 0.58 -8.24 -1.68
CA ALA A 51 1.40 -9.34 -1.16
C ALA A 51 2.34 -8.90 -0.04
N LEU A 52 2.42 -7.62 0.24
CA LEU A 52 3.34 -6.95 1.12
C LEU A 52 4.83 -7.20 0.79
N LEU A 53 5.71 -6.90 1.73
CA LEU A 53 7.14 -6.74 1.48
C LEU A 53 7.95 -8.02 1.71
N THR A 54 7.88 -8.60 2.91
CA THR A 54 8.84 -9.59 3.39
C THR A 54 8.31 -11.02 3.35
N PHE A 55 9.21 -12.00 3.45
CA PHE A 55 8.83 -13.41 3.61
C PHE A 55 7.93 -13.62 4.82
N GLU A 56 8.24 -12.96 5.93
CA GLU A 56 7.43 -13.04 7.15
C GLU A 56 6.00 -12.54 6.90
N ASN A 57 5.85 -11.37 6.24
CA ASN A 57 4.53 -10.86 5.89
C ASN A 57 3.76 -11.86 5.02
N ALA A 58 4.39 -12.40 3.98
CA ALA A 58 3.76 -13.36 3.08
C ALA A 58 3.34 -14.66 3.81
N ASP A 59 4.18 -15.18 4.72
CA ASP A 59 3.87 -16.35 5.54
C ASP A 59 2.68 -16.09 6.47
N GLN A 60 2.63 -14.91 7.09
CA GLN A 60 1.54 -14.49 7.98
C GLN A 60 0.23 -14.29 7.22
N ILE A 61 0.26 -13.61 6.05
CA ILE A 61 -0.90 -13.46 5.16
C ILE A 61 -1.41 -14.84 4.72
N ALA A 62 -0.51 -15.74 4.32
CA ALA A 62 -0.89 -17.07 3.88
C ALA A 62 -1.56 -17.90 5.00
N ALA A 63 -1.02 -17.85 6.21
CA ALA A 63 -1.61 -18.51 7.36
C ALA A 63 -3.00 -17.95 7.69
N TRP A 64 -3.12 -16.62 7.69
CA TRP A 64 -4.38 -15.91 7.92
C TRP A 64 -5.42 -16.22 6.83
N ALA A 65 -5.08 -16.10 5.55
CA ALA A 65 -6.00 -16.38 4.45
C ALA A 65 -6.48 -17.83 4.43
N LYS A 66 -5.60 -18.80 4.73
CA LYS A 66 -5.96 -20.22 4.85
C LYS A 66 -6.97 -20.49 5.96
N SER A 67 -7.00 -19.68 7.03
CA SER A 67 -7.95 -19.85 8.14
C SER A 67 -9.41 -19.66 7.72
N PHE A 68 -9.68 -18.98 6.61
CA PHE A 68 -11.03 -18.82 6.04
C PHE A 68 -11.49 -20.05 5.24
N GLY A 69 -10.59 -20.99 4.95
CA GLY A 69 -10.93 -22.23 4.25
C GLY A 69 -11.33 -22.02 2.77
N LYS A 70 -10.93 -20.89 2.17
CA LYS A 70 -11.23 -20.56 0.78
C LYS A 70 -10.05 -20.93 -0.13
N LYS A 71 -10.36 -21.26 -1.39
CA LYS A 71 -9.35 -21.43 -2.42
C LYS A 71 -8.88 -20.05 -2.90
N VAL A 72 -7.66 -19.66 -2.60
CA VAL A 72 -7.07 -18.43 -3.16
C VAL A 72 -6.72 -18.66 -4.63
N THR A 73 -7.34 -17.91 -5.53
CA THR A 73 -7.21 -18.06 -6.99
C THR A 73 -6.28 -17.04 -7.62
N GLY A 74 -6.01 -15.91 -6.95
CA GLY A 74 -5.12 -14.86 -7.44
C GLY A 74 -4.66 -13.92 -6.35
N VAL A 75 -3.55 -13.23 -6.62
CA VAL A 75 -3.03 -12.12 -5.84
C VAL A 75 -2.94 -10.92 -6.77
N TYR A 76 -3.61 -9.83 -6.42
CA TYR A 76 -3.71 -8.64 -7.26
C TYR A 76 -3.02 -7.46 -6.58
N ILE A 77 -2.24 -6.69 -7.33
CA ILE A 77 -1.41 -5.62 -6.81
C ILE A 77 -2.02 -4.27 -7.15
N THR A 78 -2.16 -3.40 -6.15
CA THR A 78 -2.79 -2.09 -6.28
C THR A 78 -1.92 -1.07 -7.00
N HIS A 79 -0.62 -1.06 -6.73
CA HIS A 79 0.35 -0.15 -7.34
C HIS A 79 1.77 -0.75 -7.31
N GLY A 80 2.72 -0.09 -7.97
CA GLY A 80 4.01 -0.69 -8.28
C GLY A 80 5.10 -0.58 -7.22
N HIS A 81 4.85 0.01 -6.05
CA HIS A 81 5.85 0.06 -4.98
C HIS A 81 6.15 -1.32 -4.42
N SER A 82 7.42 -1.57 -4.19
CA SER A 82 7.95 -2.90 -3.83
C SER A 82 7.33 -3.51 -2.58
N ASP A 83 6.90 -2.70 -1.63
CA ASP A 83 6.29 -3.14 -0.37
C ASP A 83 4.86 -3.68 -0.51
N HIS A 84 4.28 -3.59 -1.70
CA HIS A 84 2.98 -4.18 -2.03
C HIS A 84 3.08 -5.50 -2.80
N TRP A 85 4.25 -5.82 -3.40
CA TRP A 85 4.35 -7.00 -4.26
C TRP A 85 5.60 -7.88 -4.06
N LEU A 86 6.65 -7.45 -3.36
CA LEU A 86 7.86 -8.29 -3.20
C LEU A 86 7.60 -9.61 -2.48
N GLY A 87 6.60 -9.67 -1.58
CA GLY A 87 6.13 -10.90 -0.94
C GLY A 87 5.45 -11.89 -1.88
N LEU A 88 5.11 -11.49 -3.12
CA LEU A 88 4.36 -12.33 -4.08
C LEU A 88 5.04 -13.67 -4.34
N ALA A 89 6.36 -13.69 -4.53
CA ALA A 89 7.11 -14.93 -4.75
C ALA A 89 6.88 -15.95 -3.62
N ARG A 90 6.79 -15.49 -2.38
CA ARG A 90 6.57 -16.35 -1.20
C ARG A 90 5.10 -16.74 -1.06
N LEU A 91 4.16 -15.82 -1.32
CA LEU A 91 2.72 -16.13 -1.32
C LEU A 91 2.36 -17.21 -2.33
N LEU A 92 2.91 -17.16 -3.55
CA LEU A 92 2.66 -18.17 -4.59
C LEU A 92 3.19 -19.55 -4.22
N GLN A 93 4.20 -19.67 -3.34
CA GLN A 93 4.60 -20.96 -2.78
C GLN A 93 3.53 -21.55 -1.85
N HIS A 94 2.80 -20.69 -1.12
CA HIS A 94 1.69 -21.11 -0.27
C HIS A 94 0.39 -21.42 -1.03
N PHE A 95 0.21 -20.78 -2.21
CA PHE A 95 -0.95 -20.90 -3.08
C PHE A 95 -0.52 -21.24 -4.52
N PRO A 96 -0.05 -22.47 -4.78
CA PRO A 96 0.58 -22.84 -6.06
C PRO A 96 -0.37 -22.82 -7.26
N GLU A 97 -1.68 -22.75 -7.03
CA GLU A 97 -2.68 -22.60 -8.10
C GLU A 97 -3.02 -21.13 -8.40
N ALA A 98 -2.61 -20.21 -7.53
CA ALA A 98 -2.79 -18.77 -7.73
C ALA A 98 -1.71 -18.19 -8.65
N ARG A 99 -2.02 -17.03 -9.23
CA ARG A 99 -1.07 -16.18 -9.96
C ARG A 99 -1.12 -14.76 -9.42
N GLY A 100 -0.03 -14.03 -9.63
CA GLY A 100 0.04 -12.62 -9.31
C GLY A 100 -0.32 -11.79 -10.53
N TYR A 101 -1.21 -10.79 -10.36
CA TYR A 101 -1.68 -9.93 -11.42
C TYR A 101 -1.62 -8.46 -11.03
N ALA A 102 -1.44 -7.60 -12.02
CA ALA A 102 -1.53 -6.15 -11.86
C ALA A 102 -2.01 -5.49 -13.16
N ALA A 103 -2.56 -4.30 -13.07
CA ALA A 103 -2.81 -3.46 -14.23
C ALA A 103 -1.51 -3.23 -15.04
N PRO A 104 -1.57 -2.95 -16.35
CA PRO A 104 -0.38 -2.81 -17.19
C PRO A 104 0.64 -1.80 -16.64
N GLU A 105 0.20 -0.62 -16.18
CA GLU A 105 1.04 0.42 -15.60
C GLU A 105 1.67 -0.02 -14.27
N VAL A 106 0.91 -0.72 -13.44
CA VAL A 106 1.38 -1.28 -12.15
C VAL A 106 2.43 -2.36 -12.39
N ALA A 107 2.18 -3.30 -13.31
CA ALA A 107 3.14 -4.34 -13.67
C ALA A 107 4.42 -3.74 -14.28
N GLY A 108 4.29 -2.69 -15.10
CA GLY A 108 5.41 -1.96 -15.68
C GLY A 108 6.26 -1.28 -14.61
N ARG A 109 5.63 -0.63 -13.61
CA ARG A 109 6.34 -0.03 -12.48
C ARG A 109 7.00 -1.09 -11.61
N ALA A 110 6.33 -2.19 -11.29
CA ALA A 110 6.90 -3.31 -10.52
C ALA A 110 8.13 -3.92 -11.23
N ALA A 111 8.08 -4.07 -12.55
CA ALA A 111 9.23 -4.54 -13.32
C ALA A 111 10.42 -3.57 -13.24
N TRP A 112 10.17 -2.26 -13.33
CA TRP A 112 11.21 -1.24 -13.17
C TRP A 112 11.80 -1.29 -11.75
N GLU A 113 10.99 -1.38 -10.71
CA GLU A 113 11.46 -1.49 -9.33
C GLU A 113 12.26 -2.77 -9.07
N ALA A 114 11.87 -3.89 -9.69
CA ALA A 114 12.65 -5.13 -9.61
C ALA A 114 14.08 -4.94 -10.12
N GLU A 115 14.27 -4.25 -11.25
CA GLU A 115 15.61 -3.93 -11.78
C GLU A 115 16.34 -2.89 -10.91
N PHE A 116 15.65 -1.85 -10.46
CA PHE A 116 16.22 -0.84 -9.56
C PHE A 116 16.74 -1.48 -8.26
N ASN A 117 15.99 -2.38 -7.65
CA ASN A 117 16.35 -3.05 -6.40
C ASN A 117 17.59 -3.95 -6.51
N LYS A 118 17.86 -4.54 -7.69
CA LYS A 118 19.08 -5.31 -7.93
C LYS A 118 20.35 -4.46 -7.79
N THR A 119 20.31 -3.20 -8.14
CA THR A 119 21.45 -2.29 -8.15
C THR A 119 21.51 -1.39 -6.92
N SER A 120 20.38 -0.84 -6.49
CA SER A 120 20.30 0.14 -5.40
C SER A 120 20.52 -0.47 -4.01
N ARG A 121 20.20 -1.74 -3.84
CA ARG A 121 20.12 -2.43 -2.55
C ARG A 121 19.22 -1.75 -1.53
N TYR A 122 18.30 -0.89 -1.97
CA TYR A 122 17.44 -0.10 -1.09
C TYR A 122 16.72 -0.98 -0.07
N TRP A 123 15.99 -1.98 -0.55
CA TRP A 123 15.22 -2.88 0.30
C TRP A 123 16.08 -3.92 1.03
N THR A 124 17.06 -4.51 0.35
CA THR A 124 17.90 -5.57 0.93
C THR A 124 18.81 -5.06 2.05
N SER A 125 19.19 -3.78 2.06
CA SER A 125 19.91 -3.17 3.17
C SER A 125 19.01 -2.91 4.39
N ARG A 126 17.73 -2.70 4.18
CA ARG A 126 16.73 -2.42 5.22
C ARG A 126 16.16 -3.70 5.84
N PHE A 127 15.98 -4.73 5.03
CA PHE A 127 15.43 -6.04 5.42
C PHE A 127 16.37 -7.17 5.00
N PRO A 128 17.58 -7.27 5.61
CA PRO A 128 18.60 -8.22 5.17
C PRO A 128 18.15 -9.68 5.40
N GLY A 129 18.15 -10.46 4.33
CA GLY A 129 17.73 -11.88 4.36
C GLY A 129 16.24 -12.14 4.38
N GLU A 130 15.41 -11.10 4.29
CA GLU A 130 13.95 -11.21 4.38
C GLU A 130 13.21 -11.05 3.04
N LEU A 131 13.94 -10.85 1.96
CA LEU A 131 13.41 -10.55 0.63
C LEU A 131 13.85 -11.57 -0.41
N PRO A 132 13.07 -11.80 -1.49
CA PRO A 132 13.46 -12.73 -2.54
C PRO A 132 14.71 -12.23 -3.29
N GLU A 133 15.68 -13.15 -3.52
CA GLU A 133 16.82 -12.87 -4.39
C GLU A 133 16.37 -12.62 -5.84
N THR A 134 15.33 -13.32 -6.27
CA THR A 134 14.68 -13.13 -7.56
C THR A 134 13.21 -12.84 -7.34
N PRO A 135 12.80 -11.57 -7.42
CA PRO A 135 11.39 -11.20 -7.28
C PRO A 135 10.54 -11.78 -8.42
N VAL A 136 9.30 -12.11 -8.11
CA VAL A 136 8.28 -12.46 -9.09
C VAL A 136 7.47 -11.19 -9.36
N VAL A 137 7.63 -10.62 -10.55
CA VAL A 137 6.83 -9.48 -11.02
C VAL A 137 5.42 -10.00 -11.37
N PRO A 138 4.35 -9.29 -11.00
CA PRO A 138 2.99 -9.69 -11.35
C PRO A 138 2.78 -9.70 -12.86
N ASP A 139 1.99 -10.67 -13.34
CA ASP A 139 1.56 -10.75 -14.73
C ASP A 139 0.60 -9.59 -15.07
N VAL A 140 0.61 -9.14 -16.31
CA VAL A 140 -0.30 -8.08 -16.76
C VAL A 140 -1.74 -8.59 -16.81
N LEU A 141 -2.62 -7.93 -16.07
CA LEU A 141 -4.07 -8.14 -16.14
C LEU A 141 -4.64 -7.32 -17.30
N ASN A 142 -5.26 -8.01 -18.28
CA ASN A 142 -5.84 -7.38 -19.47
C ASN A 142 -7.36 -7.20 -19.39
N THR A 143 -7.90 -7.10 -18.19
CA THR A 143 -9.34 -6.88 -17.93
C THR A 143 -9.51 -6.08 -16.66
N ASP A 144 -10.54 -5.25 -16.61
CA ASP A 144 -10.91 -4.50 -15.42
C ASP A 144 -11.94 -5.23 -14.55
N GLU A 145 -12.28 -6.47 -14.90
CA GLU A 145 -13.21 -7.32 -14.16
C GLU A 145 -12.54 -8.62 -13.73
N ILE A 146 -12.66 -8.93 -12.45
CA ILE A 146 -12.19 -10.17 -11.83
C ILE A 146 -13.41 -10.89 -11.27
N LEU A 147 -13.47 -12.21 -11.46
CA LEU A 147 -14.57 -13.00 -10.92
C LEU A 147 -14.13 -13.78 -9.68
N VAL A 148 -14.90 -13.65 -8.60
CA VAL A 148 -14.79 -14.46 -7.38
C VAL A 148 -16.14 -15.14 -7.14
N ASP A 149 -16.19 -16.47 -7.20
CA ASP A 149 -17.46 -17.22 -7.13
C ASP A 149 -18.55 -16.62 -8.06
N SER A 150 -18.19 -16.26 -9.31
CA SER A 150 -19.05 -15.63 -10.31
C SER A 150 -19.57 -14.23 -9.98
N GLN A 151 -19.04 -13.56 -8.95
CA GLN A 151 -19.32 -12.17 -8.63
C GLN A 151 -18.18 -11.27 -9.10
N VAL A 152 -18.52 -10.08 -9.57
CA VAL A 152 -17.56 -9.14 -10.13
C VAL A 152 -16.86 -8.38 -9.02
N VAL A 153 -15.52 -8.30 -9.11
CA VAL A 153 -14.66 -7.32 -8.48
C VAL A 153 -14.09 -6.47 -9.60
N SER A 154 -14.33 -5.16 -9.56
CA SER A 154 -13.88 -4.24 -10.60
C SER A 154 -12.55 -3.59 -10.24
N LEU A 155 -11.56 -3.67 -11.13
CA LEU A 155 -10.34 -2.89 -11.04
C LEU A 155 -10.63 -1.49 -11.61
N ILE A 156 -10.27 -0.45 -10.87
CA ILE A 156 -10.46 0.94 -11.27
C ILE A 156 -9.10 1.64 -11.30
N HIS A 157 -8.77 2.24 -12.44
CA HIS A 157 -7.56 3.05 -12.60
C HIS A 157 -7.82 4.45 -12.05
N VAL A 158 -7.18 4.79 -10.95
CA VAL A 158 -7.35 6.12 -10.32
C VAL A 158 -6.28 7.13 -10.76
N GLY A 159 -5.24 6.65 -11.40
CA GLY A 159 -4.15 7.48 -11.93
C GLY A 159 -3.12 7.84 -10.87
N GLN A 160 -3.43 8.71 -9.94
CA GLN A 160 -2.49 9.17 -8.91
C GLN A 160 -2.91 8.71 -7.51
N GLY A 161 -2.02 8.00 -6.85
CA GLY A 161 -1.98 7.77 -5.41
C GLY A 161 -0.67 8.36 -4.86
N ASP A 162 0.04 7.64 -4.03
CA ASP A 162 1.41 7.94 -3.63
C ASP A 162 2.40 7.81 -4.80
N VAL A 163 2.01 7.07 -5.83
CA VAL A 163 2.69 6.92 -7.12
C VAL A 163 1.69 6.99 -8.28
N GLU A 164 2.16 7.40 -9.45
CA GLU A 164 1.37 7.37 -10.68
C GLU A 164 1.06 5.91 -11.10
N GLY A 165 -0.12 5.69 -11.68
CA GLY A 165 -0.58 4.38 -12.14
C GLY A 165 -1.23 3.55 -11.05
N SER A 166 -1.65 4.16 -9.93
CA SER A 166 -2.34 3.46 -8.85
C SER A 166 -3.73 2.97 -9.27
N THR A 167 -4.11 1.82 -8.72
CA THR A 167 -5.41 1.18 -8.97
C THR A 167 -6.09 0.78 -7.67
N ILE A 168 -7.41 0.63 -7.71
CA ILE A 168 -8.23 0.18 -6.59
C ILE A 168 -9.16 -0.95 -7.03
N PHE A 169 -9.66 -1.74 -6.07
CA PHE A 169 -10.54 -2.89 -6.34
C PHE A 169 -11.90 -2.66 -5.68
N HIS A 170 -12.90 -2.38 -6.50
CA HIS A 170 -14.28 -2.17 -6.06
C HIS A 170 -15.04 -3.49 -6.03
N VAL A 171 -15.74 -3.74 -4.94
CA VAL A 171 -16.55 -4.93 -4.66
C VAL A 171 -18.01 -4.52 -4.52
N PRO A 172 -18.77 -4.41 -5.64
CA PRO A 172 -20.13 -3.89 -5.62
C PRO A 172 -21.07 -4.64 -4.68
N SER A 173 -20.92 -5.97 -4.59
CA SER A 173 -21.78 -6.81 -3.75
C SER A 173 -21.58 -6.59 -2.24
N ALA A 174 -20.45 -6.04 -1.84
CA ALA A 174 -20.11 -5.72 -0.45
C ALA A 174 -20.15 -4.22 -0.16
N ASP A 175 -20.44 -3.37 -1.16
CA ASP A 175 -20.35 -1.91 -1.08
C ASP A 175 -19.01 -1.45 -0.49
N ALA A 176 -17.91 -2.02 -1.00
CA ALA A 176 -16.58 -1.81 -0.46
C ALA A 176 -15.51 -1.68 -1.53
N VAL A 177 -14.38 -1.11 -1.18
CA VAL A 177 -13.22 -0.92 -2.06
C VAL A 177 -11.92 -1.21 -1.31
N ALA A 178 -10.98 -1.89 -1.95
CA ALA A 178 -9.60 -2.03 -1.48
C ALA A 178 -8.69 -1.12 -2.32
N CYS A 179 -7.96 -0.21 -1.67
CA CYS A 179 -7.42 0.98 -2.33
C CYS A 179 -5.90 1.10 -2.37
N GLY A 180 -5.15 0.19 -1.75
CA GLY A 180 -3.72 0.43 -1.62
C GLY A 180 -3.42 1.83 -1.05
N ASP A 181 -2.36 2.44 -1.52
CA ASP A 181 -1.84 3.71 -1.01
C ASP A 181 -2.53 4.95 -1.58
N VAL A 182 -3.70 4.78 -2.18
CA VAL A 182 -4.57 5.90 -2.52
C VAL A 182 -5.15 6.54 -1.25
N VAL A 183 -5.43 5.75 -0.21
CA VAL A 183 -5.97 6.20 1.08
C VAL A 183 -5.21 5.60 2.26
N TYR A 184 -4.90 6.43 3.25
CA TYR A 184 -4.19 6.06 4.46
C TYR A 184 -5.10 6.21 5.69
N ASN A 185 -5.10 5.21 6.56
CA ASN A 185 -5.95 5.18 7.75
C ASN A 185 -5.09 5.28 9.02
N ASN A 186 -5.07 6.46 9.62
CA ASN A 186 -4.37 6.78 10.87
C ASN A 186 -2.85 6.51 10.88
N VAL A 187 -2.20 6.53 9.71
CA VAL A 187 -0.75 6.54 9.57
C VAL A 187 -0.30 7.75 8.75
N HIS A 188 0.93 8.21 8.92
CA HIS A 188 1.48 9.26 8.09
C HIS A 188 1.64 8.78 6.65
N MET A 189 1.18 9.60 5.69
CA MET A 189 1.18 9.25 4.27
C MET A 189 2.59 9.35 3.68
N MET A 190 2.94 8.41 2.79
CA MET A 190 4.18 8.44 2.03
C MET A 190 4.02 9.40 0.85
N MET A 191 4.79 10.49 0.84
CA MET A 191 4.76 11.50 -0.22
C MET A 191 6.14 11.69 -0.87
N TYR A 192 6.97 10.66 -0.83
CA TYR A 192 8.31 10.71 -1.39
C TYR A 192 8.30 11.04 -2.89
N GLU A 193 7.36 10.50 -3.64
CA GLU A 193 7.19 10.72 -5.08
C GLU A 193 6.14 11.79 -5.43
N ALA A 194 5.42 12.33 -4.43
CA ALA A 194 4.34 13.28 -4.65
C ALA A 194 4.79 14.74 -4.46
N ASP A 195 4.94 15.48 -5.56
CA ASP A 195 5.09 16.93 -5.59
C ASP A 195 3.74 17.66 -5.41
N GLU A 196 3.71 18.99 -5.49
CA GLU A 196 2.48 19.75 -5.32
C GLU A 196 1.40 19.38 -6.35
N ALA A 197 1.77 19.25 -7.62
CA ALA A 197 0.81 18.96 -8.69
C ALA A 197 0.24 17.53 -8.56
N THR A 198 1.10 16.57 -8.25
CA THR A 198 0.68 15.18 -8.04
C THR A 198 -0.11 15.00 -6.76
N ARG A 199 0.14 15.78 -5.69
CA ARG A 199 -0.74 15.80 -4.49
C ARG A 199 -2.13 16.34 -4.80
N GLU A 200 -2.24 17.37 -5.67
CA GLU A 200 -3.56 17.86 -6.11
C GLU A 200 -4.30 16.79 -6.93
N ALA A 201 -3.62 16.10 -7.85
CA ALA A 201 -4.17 14.98 -8.59
C ALA A 201 -4.58 13.83 -7.66
N TRP A 202 -3.75 13.51 -6.66
CA TRP A 202 -4.06 12.51 -5.64
C TRP A 202 -5.30 12.87 -4.82
N ILE A 203 -5.45 14.13 -4.37
CA ILE A 203 -6.66 14.60 -3.68
C ILE A 203 -7.91 14.36 -4.55
N ALA A 204 -7.82 14.57 -5.86
CA ALA A 204 -8.93 14.33 -6.78
C ALA A 204 -9.25 12.84 -6.97
N SER A 205 -8.27 11.96 -6.79
CA SER A 205 -8.44 10.50 -6.88
C SER A 205 -9.05 9.88 -5.62
N ILE A 206 -9.01 10.61 -4.49
CA ILE A 206 -9.50 10.12 -3.20
C ILE A 206 -11.03 10.29 -3.09
N ASP A 207 -11.75 9.34 -3.62
CA ASP A 207 -13.16 9.14 -3.24
C ASP A 207 -13.41 7.69 -2.77
N VAL A 208 -12.38 7.00 -2.21
CA VAL A 208 -12.41 5.55 -1.90
C VAL A 208 -11.41 5.08 -0.82
N VAL A 209 -11.52 3.90 -0.23
CA VAL A 209 -10.99 3.28 1.01
C VAL A 209 -9.49 2.87 1.11
N ALA A 210 -8.92 2.76 2.33
CA ALA A 210 -7.49 2.81 2.70
C ALA A 210 -6.61 1.54 2.54
N GLY A 211 -5.34 1.69 2.09
CA GLY A 211 -4.31 0.64 1.97
C GLY A 211 -3.31 0.52 3.14
N HIS A 212 -2.90 1.64 3.78
CA HIS A 212 -2.16 1.63 5.05
C HIS A 212 -3.05 2.06 6.19
N LYS A 213 -3.06 1.30 7.29
CA LYS A 213 -3.87 1.64 8.46
C LYS A 213 -3.24 1.16 9.76
N SER A 214 -3.47 1.90 10.84
CA SER A 214 -3.14 1.47 12.19
C SER A 214 -3.87 0.19 12.56
N VAL A 215 -3.21 -0.68 13.32
CA VAL A 215 -3.82 -1.91 13.81
C VAL A 215 -5.06 -1.59 14.64
N GLY A 216 -6.21 -2.15 14.24
CA GLY A 216 -7.50 -1.96 14.92
C GLY A 216 -8.26 -0.68 14.55
N ALA A 217 -7.75 0.18 13.65
CA ALA A 217 -8.51 1.31 13.14
C ALA A 217 -9.70 0.82 12.28
N ALA A 218 -10.85 1.48 12.42
CA ALA A 218 -12.02 1.17 11.62
C ALA A 218 -11.89 1.74 10.20
N ASP A 219 -12.38 1.00 9.20
CA ASP A 219 -12.50 1.50 7.83
C ASP A 219 -13.81 2.28 7.71
N LEU A 220 -13.70 3.60 7.69
CA LEU A 220 -14.82 4.52 7.70
C LEU A 220 -14.70 5.53 6.55
N PRO A 221 -15.81 6.03 5.97
CA PRO A 221 -15.78 7.07 4.95
C PRO A 221 -15.02 8.34 5.36
N GLU A 222 -14.95 8.63 6.67
CA GLU A 222 -14.20 9.76 7.23
C GLU A 222 -12.68 9.68 6.96
N ASN A 223 -12.14 8.47 6.73
CA ASN A 223 -10.73 8.28 6.39
C ASN A 223 -10.36 8.93 5.05
N LEU A 224 -11.32 9.02 4.12
CA LEU A 224 -11.17 9.72 2.85
C LEU A 224 -10.90 11.20 3.08
N ALA A 225 -11.81 11.84 3.80
CA ALA A 225 -11.69 13.26 4.14
C ALA A 225 -10.42 13.55 4.96
N ALA A 226 -10.06 12.64 5.89
CA ALA A 226 -8.86 12.76 6.70
C ALA A 226 -7.57 12.64 5.86
N SER A 227 -7.53 11.77 4.84
CA SER A 227 -6.40 11.66 3.92
C SER A 227 -6.29 12.89 3.01
N GLN A 228 -7.40 13.36 2.46
CA GLN A 228 -7.42 14.61 1.69
C GLN A 228 -6.96 15.81 2.52
N GLN A 229 -7.42 15.91 3.77
CA GLN A 229 -7.01 17.01 4.66
C GLN A 229 -5.51 16.94 4.95
N TYR A 230 -4.97 15.76 5.22
CA TYR A 230 -3.54 15.56 5.43
C TYR A 230 -2.70 16.08 4.25
N LEU A 231 -3.08 15.74 3.01
CA LEU A 231 -2.41 16.22 1.79
C LEU A 231 -2.49 17.74 1.64
N ARG A 232 -3.63 18.35 1.96
CA ARG A 232 -3.81 19.82 1.93
C ARG A 232 -2.94 20.52 2.99
N ASP A 233 -2.89 19.97 4.19
CA ASP A 233 -2.12 20.54 5.30
C ASP A 233 -0.62 20.44 5.03
N PHE A 234 -0.15 19.27 4.55
CA PHE A 234 1.23 19.12 4.13
C PHE A 234 1.60 20.11 3.02
N THR A 235 0.78 20.25 1.98
CA THR A 235 0.98 21.21 0.90
C THR A 235 1.01 22.64 1.42
N THR A 236 0.12 22.98 2.35
CA THR A 236 0.04 24.33 2.94
C THR A 236 1.30 24.66 3.76
N LEU A 237 1.76 23.73 4.58
CA LEU A 237 3.01 23.88 5.35
C LEU A 237 4.22 23.93 4.41
N ALA A 238 4.25 23.06 3.42
CA ALA A 238 5.29 23.03 2.41
C ALA A 238 5.44 24.38 1.71
N LYS A 239 4.36 25.05 1.32
CA LYS A 239 4.38 26.39 0.69
C LYS A 239 4.91 27.50 1.59
N LYS A 240 4.89 27.35 2.91
CA LYS A 240 5.49 28.34 3.82
C LYS A 240 7.02 28.36 3.75
N GLY A 241 7.64 27.34 3.17
CA GLY A 241 9.09 27.16 3.18
C GLY A 241 9.59 26.66 4.54
N GLY A 242 10.89 26.79 4.78
CA GLY A 242 11.53 26.35 6.01
C GLY A 242 12.31 25.03 5.87
N THR A 243 12.75 24.51 6.98
CA THR A 243 13.56 23.28 7.06
C THR A 243 12.70 22.01 7.05
N VAL A 244 13.35 20.86 7.02
CA VAL A 244 12.68 19.55 7.19
C VAL A 244 11.98 19.49 8.54
N GLU A 245 12.68 19.94 9.59
CA GLU A 245 12.19 19.97 10.97
C GLU A 245 10.95 20.87 11.10
N ASP A 246 10.93 22.05 10.47
CA ASP A 246 9.78 22.96 10.48
C ASP A 246 8.54 22.28 9.87
N LEU A 247 8.71 21.57 8.75
CA LEU A 247 7.63 20.85 8.10
C LEU A 247 7.14 19.67 8.94
N VAL A 248 8.05 18.88 9.48
CA VAL A 248 7.70 17.74 10.35
C VAL A 248 6.98 18.21 11.61
N HIS A 249 7.50 19.21 12.32
CA HIS A 249 6.85 19.73 13.53
C HIS A 249 5.45 20.29 13.23
N GLY A 250 5.30 21.06 12.14
CA GLY A 250 3.99 21.58 11.75
C GLY A 250 2.98 20.48 11.43
N MET A 251 3.40 19.39 10.80
CA MET A 251 2.52 18.24 10.56
C MET A 251 2.21 17.45 11.83
N LEU A 252 3.17 17.30 12.76
CA LEU A 252 2.92 16.64 14.04
C LEU A 252 1.99 17.46 14.95
N GLU A 253 2.01 18.78 14.86
CA GLU A 253 1.03 19.64 15.57
C GLU A 253 -0.41 19.40 15.08
N LEU A 254 -0.59 19.12 13.78
CA LEU A 254 -1.90 18.91 13.16
C LEU A 254 -2.37 17.45 13.18
N HIS A 255 -1.43 16.50 13.14
CA HIS A 255 -1.67 15.08 12.90
C HIS A 255 -0.82 14.18 13.80
N GLY A 256 -0.50 14.63 15.00
CA GLY A 256 0.38 13.90 15.93
C GLY A 256 -0.19 12.60 16.48
N GLU A 257 -1.49 12.35 16.27
CA GLU A 257 -2.15 11.09 16.62
C GLU A 257 -1.89 9.96 15.60
N ARG A 258 -1.35 10.29 14.42
CA ARG A 258 -1.08 9.29 13.38
C ARG A 258 0.18 8.49 13.70
N ASP A 259 0.11 7.20 13.45
CA ASP A 259 1.26 6.30 13.57
C ASP A 259 2.30 6.59 12.47
N GLN A 260 3.50 6.08 12.67
CA GLN A 260 4.58 6.08 11.69
C GLN A 260 5.15 7.48 11.35
N PRO A 261 5.65 8.26 12.32
CA PRO A 261 6.25 9.56 12.06
C PRO A 261 7.50 9.48 11.16
N HIS A 262 8.15 8.31 11.07
CA HIS A 262 9.29 8.11 10.17
C HIS A 262 8.94 8.36 8.70
N THR A 263 7.77 7.91 8.26
CA THR A 263 7.24 8.19 6.91
C THR A 263 7.12 9.69 6.64
N LEU A 264 6.69 10.47 7.65
CA LEU A 264 6.63 11.92 7.56
C LEU A 264 8.01 12.55 7.35
N TRP A 265 9.04 12.06 8.07
CA TRP A 265 10.42 12.53 7.90
C TRP A 265 10.96 12.27 6.48
N ILE A 266 10.68 11.08 5.90
CA ILE A 266 11.05 10.75 4.52
C ILE A 266 10.37 11.72 3.54
N SER A 267 9.07 11.94 3.69
CA SER A 267 8.27 12.82 2.86
C SER A 267 8.72 14.28 2.94
N ALA A 268 9.02 14.77 4.14
CA ALA A 268 9.49 16.15 4.36
C ALA A 268 10.87 16.39 3.74
N ARG A 269 11.80 15.42 3.85
CA ARG A 269 13.11 15.50 3.21
C ARG A 269 13.00 15.57 1.68
N ALA A 270 12.14 14.71 1.09
CA ALA A 270 11.92 14.72 -0.35
C ALA A 270 11.34 16.06 -0.82
N GLU A 271 10.38 16.61 -0.09
CA GLU A 271 9.77 17.92 -0.40
C GLU A 271 10.79 19.07 -0.32
N VAL A 272 11.59 19.13 0.73
CA VAL A 272 12.60 20.19 0.89
C VAL A 272 13.70 20.06 -0.16
N ALA A 273 14.13 18.83 -0.49
CA ALA A 273 15.13 18.59 -1.54
C ALA A 273 14.66 19.03 -2.94
N ARG A 274 13.35 18.95 -3.25
CA ARG A 274 12.79 19.43 -4.54
C ARG A 274 12.84 20.96 -4.70
N ARG A 275 13.00 21.70 -3.60
CA ARG A 275 13.05 23.18 -3.61
C ARG A 275 14.47 23.72 -3.74
N ALA A 276 15.49 22.89 -3.50
CA ALA A 276 16.90 23.24 -3.58
C ALA A 276 17.44 23.12 -5.01
#